data_527bce5195b724a3b924745de38a3b1a
#
_entry.id   527bce5195b724a3b924745de38a3b1a
#
_cell.length_a   1.000
_cell.length_b   1.000
_cell.length_c   1.000
_cell.angle_alpha   90.00
_cell.angle_beta   90.00
_cell.angle_gamma   90.00
#
_symmetry.space_group_name_H-M   'P 1'
#
loop_
_entity.id
_entity.type
_entity.pdbx_description
1 polymer ?
#
loop_
_entity_poly.entity_id
_entity_poly.type
_entity_poly.pdbx_seq_one_letter_code
_entity_poly.pdbx_strand_id
1 'polypeptide(L)'
;MQIIKVAAIIVTWNKLKDVCLLIEDTNKLDLNGICLDIFVVDNASSDGTQAYLEEHYPQVKVLQTGENIGGSGGFSHGMKFLIQLNYDYIWLLDNDVRLDTQALLALVETLQNYSEVGLVGSQIRKLEQPEIIQEIGSYIHEQKAHLKTYLGNSPIVSTEDILAEKPYLSVDICAAASLLFRREIIQQIGVFENYFLHFDDVEWCLRAKQAGWVVAAHPASIVWHRSPDFKHRPWISYYDERNLCYCWQKHKPELLLKRLRLLLAKLIYYSLTGRFFWTEIYLQGLEDFLKGVKGKMPSLLPYREYSLAEIITPDANILVQSSIYQDICQFTDLQIDEKTTLWYLPKNLLYRVYIWVISWFLKPVDLAILSCYRPEIYQFHLAKKVYCFTGAGYVQVNLSLMNVLLNSLQLFYRLLNIYWQMSIVVSNSAGAR
;
A
#
# COMPACT_ATOMS: atom_id res chain seq x y z
N MET A 1 -6.53 -27.05 30.19
CA MET A 1 -6.07 -26.56 28.87
C MET A 1 -4.79 -25.76 29.08
N GLN A 2 -3.82 -25.94 28.21
CA GLN A 2 -2.62 -25.09 28.21
C GLN A 2 -3.02 -23.71 27.70
N ILE A 3 -2.64 -22.65 28.42
CA ILE A 3 -2.90 -21.27 28.00
C ILE A 3 -1.97 -20.94 26.84
N ILE A 4 -2.52 -20.46 25.72
CA ILE A 4 -1.77 -20.06 24.55
C ILE A 4 -1.34 -18.61 24.71
N LYS A 5 -0.04 -18.35 24.54
CA LYS A 5 0.53 -17.01 24.69
C LYS A 5 0.72 -16.36 23.34
N VAL A 6 0.04 -15.24 23.12
CA VAL A 6 0.12 -14.44 21.91
C VAL A 6 0.67 -13.05 22.24
N ALA A 7 1.63 -12.59 21.44
CA ALA A 7 2.11 -11.21 21.47
C ALA A 7 1.62 -10.47 20.22
N ALA A 8 0.83 -9.41 20.39
CA ALA A 8 0.48 -8.51 19.30
C ALA A 8 1.54 -7.41 19.13
N ILE A 9 2.02 -7.18 17.92
CA ILE A 9 2.89 -6.06 17.55
C ILE A 9 2.07 -5.07 16.74
N ILE A 10 1.95 -3.85 17.24
CA ILE A 10 1.30 -2.72 16.57
C ILE A 10 2.38 -1.69 16.24
N VAL A 11 2.59 -1.36 14.97
CA VAL A 11 3.54 -0.32 14.57
C VAL A 11 2.81 0.99 14.35
N THR A 12 3.31 2.09 14.95
CA THR A 12 2.68 3.40 14.84
C THR A 12 3.69 4.51 14.57
N TRP A 13 3.23 5.56 13.89
CA TRP A 13 3.94 6.83 13.71
C TRP A 13 2.95 7.97 13.53
N ASN A 14 2.88 8.88 14.53
CA ASN A 14 1.97 10.05 14.53
C ASN A 14 0.50 9.65 14.27
N LYS A 15 0.02 8.62 14.99
CA LYS A 15 -1.32 8.05 14.86
C LYS A 15 -1.94 7.69 16.21
N LEU A 16 -1.79 8.57 17.20
CA LEU A 16 -2.27 8.35 18.57
C LEU A 16 -3.73 7.86 18.60
N LYS A 17 -4.63 8.54 17.89
CA LYS A 17 -6.05 8.18 17.89
C LYS A 17 -6.29 6.77 17.34
N ASP A 18 -5.64 6.43 16.22
CA ASP A 18 -5.86 5.15 15.56
C ASP A 18 -5.35 4.00 16.45
N VAL A 19 -4.15 4.13 17.05
CA VAL A 19 -3.59 3.09 17.94
C VAL A 19 -4.41 2.90 19.21
N CYS A 20 -4.95 3.97 19.81
CA CYS A 20 -5.84 3.85 20.97
C CYS A 20 -7.10 3.06 20.62
N LEU A 21 -7.75 3.36 19.50
CA LEU A 21 -8.93 2.63 19.04
C LEU A 21 -8.65 1.15 18.80
N LEU A 22 -7.47 0.80 18.26
CA LEU A 22 -7.06 -0.60 18.08
C LEU A 22 -6.84 -1.30 19.43
N ILE A 23 -6.19 -0.65 20.40
CA ILE A 23 -6.02 -1.19 21.76
C ILE A 23 -7.38 -1.44 22.43
N GLU A 24 -8.33 -0.52 22.26
CA GLU A 24 -9.70 -0.71 22.77
C GLU A 24 -10.40 -1.91 22.13
N ASP A 25 -10.16 -2.18 20.85
CA ASP A 25 -10.73 -3.36 20.19
C ASP A 25 -10.09 -4.65 20.69
N THR A 26 -8.79 -4.67 21.02
CA THR A 26 -8.15 -5.86 21.61
C THR A 26 -8.77 -6.25 22.95
N ASN A 27 -9.30 -5.29 23.73
CA ASN A 27 -10.01 -5.56 24.99
C ASN A 27 -11.38 -6.22 24.81
N LYS A 28 -11.92 -6.24 23.57
CA LYS A 28 -13.23 -6.83 23.24
C LYS A 28 -13.10 -8.21 22.59
N LEU A 29 -11.88 -8.67 22.34
CA LEU A 29 -11.64 -9.97 21.70
C LEU A 29 -12.14 -11.12 22.57
N ASP A 30 -12.67 -12.14 21.92
CA ASP A 30 -12.87 -13.45 22.54
C ASP A 30 -11.50 -14.13 22.67
N LEU A 31 -11.02 -14.19 23.92
CA LEU A 31 -9.71 -14.73 24.27
C LEU A 31 -9.81 -16.14 24.89
N ASN A 32 -10.79 -16.93 24.52
CA ASN A 32 -10.99 -18.27 25.08
C ASN A 32 -9.71 -19.13 25.06
N GLY A 33 -9.05 -19.25 26.25
CA GLY A 33 -7.78 -19.97 26.41
C GLY A 33 -6.53 -19.23 25.86
N ILE A 34 -6.64 -17.95 25.46
CA ILE A 34 -5.55 -17.12 24.94
C ILE A 34 -5.14 -16.06 25.98
N CYS A 35 -3.85 -15.95 26.21
CA CYS A 35 -3.24 -14.83 26.92
C CYS A 35 -2.59 -13.90 25.89
N LEU A 36 -3.15 -12.69 25.74
CA LEU A 36 -2.70 -11.69 24.76
C LEU A 36 -1.96 -10.55 25.44
N ASP A 37 -0.69 -10.36 25.08
CA ASP A 37 0.09 -9.17 25.43
C ASP A 37 0.25 -8.24 24.23
N ILE A 38 0.18 -6.92 24.47
CA ILE A 38 0.24 -5.89 23.42
C ILE A 38 1.56 -5.15 23.48
N PHE A 39 2.23 -5.06 22.35
CA PHE A 39 3.47 -4.32 22.13
C PHE A 39 3.25 -3.27 21.04
N VAL A 40 3.34 -1.99 21.41
CA VAL A 40 3.31 -0.89 20.45
C VAL A 40 4.74 -0.48 20.14
N VAL A 41 5.12 -0.61 18.89
CA VAL A 41 6.39 -0.10 18.36
C VAL A 41 6.14 1.30 17.84
N ASP A 42 6.60 2.30 18.57
CA ASP A 42 6.47 3.70 18.20
C ASP A 42 7.70 4.16 17.40
N ASN A 43 7.49 4.48 16.15
CA ASN A 43 8.51 4.94 15.20
C ASN A 43 8.89 6.43 15.42
N ALA A 44 9.19 6.81 16.67
CA ALA A 44 9.53 8.17 17.07
C ALA A 44 8.42 9.17 16.72
N SER A 45 7.20 8.93 17.22
CA SER A 45 6.08 9.86 17.08
C SER A 45 6.32 11.16 17.81
N SER A 46 5.86 12.27 17.23
CA SER A 46 5.93 13.62 17.79
C SER A 46 4.58 14.15 18.28
N ASP A 47 3.50 13.35 18.16
CA ASP A 47 2.13 13.71 18.53
C ASP A 47 1.75 13.34 19.99
N GLY A 48 2.76 12.97 20.81
CA GLY A 48 2.56 12.56 22.19
C GLY A 48 2.15 11.11 22.39
N THR A 49 2.18 10.28 21.35
CA THR A 49 1.73 8.87 21.39
C THR A 49 2.37 8.10 22.54
N GLN A 50 3.70 8.16 22.72
CA GLN A 50 4.39 7.40 23.78
C GLN A 50 3.86 7.77 25.17
N ALA A 51 3.92 9.06 25.53
CA ALA A 51 3.52 9.52 26.86
C ALA A 51 2.06 9.19 27.16
N TYR A 52 1.18 9.34 26.19
CA TYR A 52 -0.24 9.02 26.32
C TYR A 52 -0.47 7.53 26.58
N LEU A 53 0.20 6.65 25.84
CA LEU A 53 0.07 5.20 26.01
C LEU A 53 0.60 4.74 27.37
N GLU A 54 1.76 5.24 27.82
CA GLU A 54 2.32 4.92 29.13
C GLU A 54 1.43 5.35 30.29
N GLU A 55 0.73 6.48 30.17
CA GLU A 55 -0.20 7.00 31.18
C GLU A 55 -1.55 6.27 31.20
N HIS A 56 -2.16 6.04 30.02
CA HIS A 56 -3.55 5.58 29.92
C HIS A 56 -3.70 4.07 29.66
N TYR A 57 -2.65 3.40 29.18
CA TYR A 57 -2.64 1.97 28.87
C TYR A 57 -1.41 1.27 29.46
N PRO A 58 -1.23 1.26 30.81
CA PRO A 58 -0.03 0.75 31.46
C PRO A 58 0.23 -0.76 31.22
N GLN A 59 -0.78 -1.50 30.78
CA GLN A 59 -0.66 -2.91 30.36
C GLN A 59 0.00 -3.08 28.98
N VAL A 60 0.07 -2.02 28.16
CA VAL A 60 0.71 -2.04 26.85
C VAL A 60 2.21 -1.76 26.99
N LYS A 61 3.03 -2.55 26.33
CA LYS A 61 4.48 -2.32 26.32
C LYS A 61 4.87 -1.48 25.10
N VAL A 62 5.39 -0.28 25.34
CA VAL A 62 5.84 0.62 24.28
C VAL A 62 7.31 0.40 24.00
N LEU A 63 7.66 0.13 22.75
CA LEU A 63 9.03 -0.01 22.23
C LEU A 63 9.34 1.19 21.32
N GLN A 64 10.45 1.88 21.60
CA GLN A 64 10.89 3.05 20.83
C GLN A 64 11.95 2.67 19.81
N THR A 65 11.82 3.18 18.59
CA THR A 65 12.82 2.98 17.53
C THR A 65 13.85 4.13 17.46
N GLY A 66 13.56 5.27 18.07
CA GLY A 66 14.40 6.47 18.04
C GLY A 66 14.32 7.30 16.76
N GLU A 67 13.90 6.69 15.65
CA GLU A 67 13.63 7.36 14.36
C GLU A 67 12.53 6.62 13.59
N ASN A 68 11.94 7.28 12.58
CA ASN A 68 10.98 6.61 11.70
C ASN A 68 11.70 5.70 10.71
N ILE A 69 11.72 4.40 11.04
CA ILE A 69 12.30 3.31 10.23
C ILE A 69 11.26 2.60 9.33
N GLY A 70 10.04 3.16 9.21
CA GLY A 70 8.94 2.62 8.42
C GLY A 70 8.24 1.42 9.04
N GLY A 71 7.18 0.93 8.39
CA GLY A 71 6.42 -0.24 8.85
C GLY A 71 7.29 -1.50 8.92
N SER A 72 8.04 -1.76 7.87
CA SER A 72 8.98 -2.89 7.78
C SER A 72 10.01 -2.91 8.92
N GLY A 73 10.64 -1.77 9.20
CA GLY A 73 11.59 -1.61 10.30
C GLY A 73 10.93 -1.76 11.66
N GLY A 74 9.75 -1.16 11.85
CA GLY A 74 8.98 -1.23 13.09
C GLY A 74 8.58 -2.67 13.45
N PHE A 75 7.99 -3.40 12.50
CA PHE A 75 7.67 -4.82 12.72
C PHE A 75 8.92 -5.65 13.00
N SER A 76 10.00 -5.44 12.24
CA SER A 76 11.29 -6.12 12.49
C SER A 76 11.86 -5.82 13.88
N HIS A 77 11.71 -4.58 14.38
CA HIS A 77 12.12 -4.19 15.71
C HIS A 77 11.34 -4.96 16.79
N GLY A 78 10.01 -4.99 16.68
CA GLY A 78 9.14 -5.77 17.55
C GLY A 78 9.44 -7.27 17.53
N MET A 79 9.59 -7.87 16.34
CA MET A 79 9.94 -9.28 16.18
C MET A 79 11.28 -9.64 16.84
N LYS A 80 12.32 -8.80 16.69
CA LYS A 80 13.64 -9.00 17.33
C LYS A 80 13.55 -8.93 18.83
N PHE A 81 12.68 -8.09 19.38
CA PHE A 81 12.43 -8.04 20.81
C PHE A 81 11.71 -9.31 21.29
N LEU A 82 10.64 -9.71 20.59
CA LEU A 82 9.79 -10.82 21.03
C LEU A 82 10.42 -12.20 20.88
N ILE A 83 11.40 -12.38 19.99
CA ILE A 83 12.10 -13.68 19.85
C ILE A 83 12.80 -14.11 21.14
N GLN A 84 13.15 -13.15 22.01
CA GLN A 84 13.79 -13.39 23.31
C GLN A 84 12.76 -13.81 24.38
N LEU A 85 11.46 -13.68 24.10
CA LEU A 85 10.38 -13.96 25.02
C LEU A 85 9.67 -15.27 24.66
N ASN A 86 8.93 -15.83 25.63
CA ASN A 86 8.26 -17.12 25.45
C ASN A 86 6.79 -16.95 25.07
N TYR A 87 6.54 -16.64 23.80
CA TYR A 87 5.22 -16.65 23.18
C TYR A 87 5.11 -17.84 22.23
N ASP A 88 3.88 -18.35 22.03
CA ASP A 88 3.59 -19.39 21.06
C ASP A 88 3.44 -18.78 19.68
N TYR A 89 2.68 -17.68 19.60
CA TYR A 89 2.38 -16.97 18.36
C TYR A 89 2.65 -15.47 18.49
N ILE A 90 2.92 -14.84 17.35
CA ILE A 90 3.08 -13.38 17.22
C ILE A 90 2.06 -12.90 16.19
N TRP A 91 1.34 -11.83 16.53
CA TRP A 91 0.31 -11.22 15.70
C TRP A 91 0.74 -9.82 15.26
N LEU A 92 0.95 -9.59 13.98
CA LEU A 92 1.21 -8.26 13.41
C LEU A 92 -0.11 -7.56 13.14
N LEU A 93 -0.17 -6.29 13.48
CA LEU A 93 -1.33 -5.43 13.26
C LEU A 93 -0.88 -4.04 12.80
N ASP A 94 -1.46 -3.54 11.71
CA ASP A 94 -1.37 -2.12 11.38
C ASP A 94 -2.18 -1.28 12.38
N ASN A 95 -1.71 -0.09 12.71
CA ASN A 95 -2.33 0.76 13.73
C ASN A 95 -3.74 1.28 13.36
N ASP A 96 -4.12 1.21 12.10
CA ASP A 96 -5.40 1.72 11.59
C ASP A 96 -6.39 0.62 11.18
N VAL A 97 -6.19 -0.60 11.68
CA VAL A 97 -7.19 -1.68 11.61
C VAL A 97 -8.18 -1.59 12.77
N ARG A 98 -9.37 -2.14 12.57
CA ARG A 98 -10.38 -2.42 13.59
C ARG A 98 -10.63 -3.92 13.60
N LEU A 99 -10.91 -4.49 14.76
CA LEU A 99 -10.97 -5.94 14.95
C LEU A 99 -12.40 -6.41 15.19
N ASP A 100 -12.79 -7.51 14.54
CA ASP A 100 -13.92 -8.31 14.97
C ASP A 100 -13.56 -9.08 16.26
N THR A 101 -14.54 -9.33 17.11
CA THR A 101 -14.34 -10.01 18.41
C THR A 101 -13.76 -11.42 18.26
N GLN A 102 -13.99 -12.10 17.12
CA GLN A 102 -13.52 -13.45 16.83
C GLN A 102 -12.20 -13.46 16.01
N ALA A 103 -11.67 -12.29 15.66
CA ALA A 103 -10.55 -12.18 14.71
C ALA A 103 -9.33 -13.01 15.14
N LEU A 104 -8.91 -12.89 16.41
CA LEU A 104 -7.74 -13.63 16.92
C LEU A 104 -8.02 -15.12 17.09
N LEU A 105 -9.20 -15.47 17.63
CA LEU A 105 -9.56 -16.85 17.92
C LEU A 105 -9.48 -17.72 16.66
N ALA A 106 -10.08 -17.27 15.55
CA ALA A 106 -10.07 -17.99 14.28
C ALA A 106 -8.64 -18.24 13.72
N LEU A 107 -7.73 -17.27 13.92
CA LEU A 107 -6.32 -17.42 13.52
C LEU A 107 -5.58 -18.43 14.40
N VAL A 108 -5.77 -18.34 15.74
CA VAL A 108 -5.14 -19.26 16.70
C VAL A 108 -5.62 -20.68 16.47
N GLU A 109 -6.92 -20.91 16.32
CA GLU A 109 -7.48 -22.23 16.02
C GLU A 109 -6.88 -22.83 14.74
N THR A 110 -6.69 -22.00 13.71
CA THR A 110 -6.03 -22.47 12.47
C THR A 110 -4.63 -22.97 12.73
N LEU A 111 -3.80 -22.22 13.45
CA LEU A 111 -2.42 -22.62 13.77
C LEU A 111 -2.38 -23.83 14.72
N GLN A 112 -3.34 -23.98 15.62
CA GLN A 112 -3.40 -25.14 16.53
C GLN A 112 -3.76 -26.43 15.82
N ASN A 113 -4.76 -26.36 14.90
CA ASN A 113 -5.30 -27.54 14.24
C ASN A 113 -4.45 -28.01 13.05
N TYR A 114 -3.63 -27.13 12.45
CA TYR A 114 -2.87 -27.40 11.22
C TYR A 114 -1.38 -27.07 11.43
N SER A 115 -0.59 -28.08 11.79
CA SER A 115 0.83 -27.90 12.11
C SER A 115 1.70 -27.45 10.94
N GLU A 116 1.28 -27.73 9.72
CA GLU A 116 1.94 -27.30 8.47
C GLU A 116 1.74 -25.81 8.19
N VAL A 117 0.69 -25.17 8.77
CA VAL A 117 0.44 -23.74 8.60
C VAL A 117 1.39 -22.98 9.52
N GLY A 118 2.26 -22.17 8.91
CA GLY A 118 3.18 -21.30 9.64
C GLY A 118 2.65 -19.91 9.89
N LEU A 119 1.93 -19.38 8.88
CA LEU A 119 1.38 -18.03 8.87
C LEU A 119 -0.09 -18.08 8.48
N VAL A 120 -0.91 -17.28 9.15
CA VAL A 120 -2.34 -17.15 8.81
C VAL A 120 -2.78 -15.68 8.90
N GLY A 121 -3.38 -15.19 7.82
CA GLY A 121 -3.92 -13.82 7.70
C GLY A 121 -5.44 -13.78 7.84
N SER A 122 -5.95 -12.59 8.16
CA SER A 122 -7.38 -12.31 8.26
C SER A 122 -8.01 -11.98 6.91
N GLN A 123 -9.33 -12.06 6.85
CA GLN A 123 -10.14 -11.35 5.86
C GLN A 123 -10.13 -9.87 6.18
N ILE A 124 -9.55 -9.08 5.28
CA ILE A 124 -9.51 -7.62 5.42
C ILE A 124 -10.69 -7.03 4.65
N ARG A 125 -11.50 -6.22 5.34
CA ARG A 125 -12.62 -5.47 4.75
C ARG A 125 -12.29 -3.98 4.74
N LYS A 126 -12.92 -3.22 3.83
CA LYS A 126 -12.76 -1.77 3.81
C LYS A 126 -13.44 -1.14 5.02
N LEU A 127 -12.75 -0.29 5.76
CA LEU A 127 -13.32 0.38 6.94
C LEU A 127 -14.45 1.35 6.54
N GLU A 128 -14.31 2.02 5.41
CA GLU A 128 -15.29 2.98 4.89
C GLU A 128 -16.47 2.32 4.16
N GLN A 129 -16.32 1.06 3.77
CA GLN A 129 -17.33 0.23 3.09
C GLN A 129 -17.27 -1.19 3.64
N PRO A 130 -17.79 -1.42 4.86
CA PRO A 130 -17.61 -2.70 5.57
C PRO A 130 -18.16 -3.93 4.85
N GLU A 131 -19.06 -3.73 3.88
CA GLU A 131 -19.64 -4.75 3.01
C GLU A 131 -18.72 -5.17 1.85
N ILE A 132 -17.56 -4.50 1.67
CA ILE A 132 -16.60 -4.79 0.61
C ILE A 132 -15.34 -5.44 1.19
N ILE A 133 -15.01 -6.61 0.66
CA ILE A 133 -13.74 -7.29 0.95
C ILE A 133 -12.62 -6.50 0.27
N GLN A 134 -11.61 -6.08 1.04
CA GLN A 134 -10.38 -5.51 0.49
C GLN A 134 -9.48 -6.62 -0.03
N GLU A 135 -9.28 -7.69 0.77
CA GLU A 135 -8.55 -8.91 0.37
C GLU A 135 -8.72 -10.04 1.39
N ILE A 136 -8.50 -11.28 0.93
CA ILE A 136 -8.32 -12.47 1.78
C ILE A 136 -7.05 -13.17 1.30
N GLY A 137 -5.88 -12.56 1.58
CA GLY A 137 -4.61 -12.98 1.02
C GLY A 137 -4.46 -12.68 -0.48
N SER A 138 -3.29 -13.01 -1.02
CA SER A 138 -2.93 -12.71 -2.40
C SER A 138 -2.15 -13.84 -3.05
N TYR A 139 -2.18 -13.88 -4.39
CA TYR A 139 -1.43 -14.81 -5.22
C TYR A 139 -0.49 -14.07 -6.17
N ILE A 140 0.62 -14.71 -6.54
CA ILE A 140 1.49 -14.21 -7.60
C ILE A 140 0.76 -14.31 -8.94
N HIS A 141 0.57 -13.18 -9.60
CA HIS A 141 -0.02 -13.10 -10.93
C HIS A 141 1.09 -12.99 -11.98
N GLU A 142 1.60 -14.13 -12.43
CA GLU A 142 2.78 -14.19 -13.31
C GLU A 142 2.59 -13.42 -14.63
N GLN A 143 1.35 -13.42 -15.22
CA GLN A 143 1.10 -12.67 -16.46
C GLN A 143 1.25 -11.16 -16.28
N LYS A 144 0.97 -10.61 -15.10
CA LYS A 144 1.13 -9.19 -14.78
C LYS A 144 2.44 -8.89 -14.04
N ALA A 145 3.24 -9.91 -13.71
CA ALA A 145 4.44 -9.80 -12.88
C ALA A 145 4.16 -8.95 -11.62
N HIS A 146 3.05 -9.23 -10.96
CA HIS A 146 2.54 -8.52 -9.79
C HIS A 146 1.71 -9.47 -8.91
N LEU A 147 1.08 -8.95 -7.87
CA LEU A 147 0.15 -9.69 -7.03
C LEU A 147 -1.29 -9.53 -7.50
N LYS A 148 -2.12 -10.49 -7.16
CA LYS A 148 -3.58 -10.44 -7.31
C LYS A 148 -4.21 -10.84 -5.98
N THR A 149 -4.97 -9.92 -5.38
CA THR A 149 -5.75 -10.19 -4.16
C THR A 149 -6.89 -11.16 -4.46
N TYR A 150 -7.13 -12.10 -3.54
CA TYR A 150 -8.29 -12.97 -3.62
C TYR A 150 -9.53 -12.21 -3.13
N LEU A 151 -10.59 -12.25 -3.91
CA LEU A 151 -11.85 -11.50 -3.70
C LEU A 151 -11.68 -9.99 -3.47
N GLY A 152 -10.56 -9.41 -3.90
CA GLY A 152 -10.30 -7.98 -3.72
C GLY A 152 -11.33 -7.10 -4.42
N ASN A 153 -11.89 -6.12 -3.68
CA ASN A 153 -12.96 -5.23 -4.11
C ASN A 153 -14.29 -5.94 -4.46
N SER A 154 -14.53 -7.10 -3.88
CA SER A 154 -15.78 -7.85 -4.02
C SER A 154 -16.72 -7.63 -2.84
N PRO A 155 -18.04 -7.78 -3.01
CA PRO A 155 -18.96 -7.91 -1.90
C PRO A 155 -18.58 -9.08 -0.98
N ILE A 156 -19.08 -9.05 0.25
CA ILE A 156 -18.88 -10.14 1.22
C ILE A 156 -19.42 -11.45 0.65
N VAL A 157 -18.63 -12.51 0.82
CA VAL A 157 -18.98 -13.91 0.54
C VAL A 157 -18.91 -14.68 1.86
N SER A 158 -19.77 -15.69 2.04
CA SER A 158 -19.78 -16.48 3.28
C SER A 158 -18.46 -17.23 3.50
N THR A 159 -18.14 -17.51 4.75
CA THR A 159 -16.94 -18.30 5.10
C THR A 159 -17.01 -19.70 4.48
N GLU A 160 -18.16 -20.32 4.49
CA GLU A 160 -18.42 -21.64 3.95
C GLU A 160 -18.17 -21.68 2.43
N ASP A 161 -18.67 -20.69 1.70
CA ASP A 161 -18.45 -20.56 0.25
C ASP A 161 -16.99 -20.31 -0.10
N ILE A 162 -16.29 -19.50 0.69
CA ILE A 162 -14.86 -19.22 0.47
C ILE A 162 -14.00 -20.45 0.70
N LEU A 163 -14.27 -21.19 1.76
CA LEU A 163 -13.49 -22.36 2.14
C LEU A 163 -13.82 -23.58 1.27
N ALA A 164 -15.06 -23.70 0.78
CA ALA A 164 -15.50 -24.83 -0.05
C ALA A 164 -15.05 -26.20 0.53
N GLU A 165 -15.37 -26.42 1.80
CA GLU A 165 -15.00 -27.62 2.58
C GLU A 165 -13.51 -27.73 2.95
N LYS A 166 -12.68 -26.75 2.61
CA LYS A 166 -11.29 -26.71 3.05
C LYS A 166 -11.18 -26.09 4.45
N PRO A 167 -10.20 -26.50 5.25
CA PRO A 167 -10.05 -25.98 6.61
C PRO A 167 -9.52 -24.53 6.64
N TYR A 168 -8.84 -24.09 5.59
CA TYR A 168 -8.30 -22.76 5.40
C TYR A 168 -8.07 -22.47 3.91
N LEU A 169 -7.93 -21.20 3.55
CA LEU A 169 -7.56 -20.79 2.21
C LEU A 169 -6.03 -20.74 2.10
N SER A 170 -5.41 -21.63 1.30
CA SER A 170 -3.98 -21.56 1.01
C SER A 170 -3.71 -20.44 0.01
N VAL A 171 -2.78 -19.52 0.35
CA VAL A 171 -2.42 -18.35 -0.46
C VAL A 171 -0.90 -18.24 -0.61
N ASP A 172 -0.43 -17.31 -1.44
CA ASP A 172 1.00 -17.02 -1.50
C ASP A 172 1.43 -16.00 -0.44
N ILE A 173 0.57 -15.03 -0.15
CA ILE A 173 0.86 -13.88 0.69
C ILE A 173 -0.35 -13.52 1.54
N CYS A 174 -0.09 -13.11 2.79
CA CYS A 174 -1.03 -12.39 3.66
C CYS A 174 -0.44 -11.05 4.06
N ALA A 175 -1.28 -10.02 4.11
CA ALA A 175 -0.86 -8.68 4.52
C ALA A 175 -0.57 -8.61 6.03
N ALA A 176 0.49 -7.91 6.41
CA ALA A 176 0.85 -7.67 7.81
C ALA A 176 -0.16 -6.79 8.55
N ALA A 177 -1.15 -6.25 7.86
CA ALA A 177 -2.28 -5.54 8.48
C ALA A 177 -3.03 -6.39 9.52
N SER A 178 -3.08 -7.74 9.34
CA SER A 178 -3.45 -8.72 10.36
C SER A 178 -2.87 -10.08 9.98
N LEU A 179 -1.70 -10.42 10.56
CA LEU A 179 -0.96 -11.65 10.25
C LEU A 179 -0.49 -12.33 11.54
N LEU A 180 -1.07 -13.48 11.87
CA LEU A 180 -0.61 -14.33 12.98
C LEU A 180 0.36 -15.39 12.47
N PHE A 181 1.43 -15.64 13.21
CA PHE A 181 2.41 -16.65 12.84
C PHE A 181 3.09 -17.32 14.04
N ARG A 182 3.67 -18.51 13.81
CA ARG A 182 4.44 -19.23 14.79
C ARG A 182 5.75 -18.51 15.08
N ARG A 183 6.10 -18.29 16.35
CA ARG A 183 7.34 -17.61 16.76
C ARG A 183 8.60 -18.23 16.15
N GLU A 184 8.62 -19.56 16.01
CA GLU A 184 9.76 -20.30 15.44
C GLU A 184 10.13 -19.90 14.01
N ILE A 185 9.20 -19.33 13.25
CA ILE A 185 9.45 -18.83 11.89
C ILE A 185 10.53 -17.74 11.90
N ILE A 186 10.52 -16.84 12.89
CA ILE A 186 11.57 -15.82 13.00
C ILE A 186 12.95 -16.45 13.16
N GLN A 187 13.04 -17.57 13.89
CA GLN A 187 14.31 -18.28 14.10
C GLN A 187 14.81 -18.93 12.81
N GLN A 188 13.89 -19.41 11.95
CA GLN A 188 14.22 -20.11 10.72
C GLN A 188 14.55 -19.17 9.56
N ILE A 189 13.78 -18.10 9.39
CA ILE A 189 13.87 -17.23 8.21
C ILE A 189 14.22 -15.77 8.55
N GLY A 190 14.39 -15.42 9.83
CA GLY A 190 14.64 -14.04 10.25
C GLY A 190 13.41 -13.14 10.20
N VAL A 191 13.63 -11.86 10.42
CA VAL A 191 12.60 -10.79 10.38
C VAL A 191 12.42 -10.24 8.97
N PHE A 192 11.58 -9.22 8.81
CA PHE A 192 11.37 -8.54 7.53
C PHE A 192 12.67 -7.93 6.96
N GLU A 193 12.78 -7.89 5.65
CA GLU A 193 13.81 -7.13 4.95
C GLU A 193 13.60 -5.62 5.16
N ASN A 194 14.67 -4.83 5.15
CA ASN A 194 14.57 -3.39 5.33
C ASN A 194 14.02 -2.70 4.07
N TYR A 195 12.73 -2.79 3.87
CA TYR A 195 12.03 -2.18 2.72
C TYR A 195 11.43 -0.81 3.03
N PHE A 196 11.39 -0.42 4.28
CA PHE A 196 10.74 0.76 4.83
C PHE A 196 9.22 0.68 4.78
N LEU A 197 8.62 0.44 3.61
CA LEU A 197 7.18 0.39 3.39
C LEU A 197 6.84 -0.55 2.23
N HIS A 198 5.81 -1.38 2.38
CA HIS A 198 5.26 -2.32 1.41
C HIS A 198 6.21 -3.42 0.93
N PHE A 199 5.65 -4.56 0.56
CA PHE A 199 6.33 -5.76 0.07
C PHE A 199 7.24 -6.47 1.08
N ASP A 200 7.37 -6.00 2.29
CA ASP A 200 8.06 -6.66 3.39
C ASP A 200 7.35 -7.96 3.81
N ASP A 201 6.03 -7.90 3.98
CA ASP A 201 5.15 -9.05 4.22
C ASP A 201 5.14 -10.02 3.03
N VAL A 202 5.12 -9.49 1.80
CA VAL A 202 5.18 -10.29 0.57
C VAL A 202 6.46 -11.11 0.54
N GLU A 203 7.61 -10.46 0.71
CA GLU A 203 8.92 -11.10 0.70
C GLU A 203 9.02 -12.15 1.81
N TRP A 204 8.51 -11.84 3.00
CA TRP A 204 8.57 -12.72 4.16
C TRP A 204 7.68 -13.96 4.01
N CYS A 205 6.46 -13.80 3.51
CA CYS A 205 5.58 -14.93 3.18
C CYS A 205 6.23 -15.86 2.15
N LEU A 206 6.89 -15.32 1.12
CA LEU A 206 7.59 -16.12 0.12
C LEU A 206 8.79 -16.88 0.73
N ARG A 207 9.55 -16.27 1.66
CA ARG A 207 10.60 -16.97 2.42
C ARG A 207 10.04 -18.10 3.27
N ALA A 208 8.92 -17.88 3.94
CA ALA A 208 8.27 -18.90 4.75
C ALA A 208 7.84 -20.11 3.88
N LYS A 209 7.27 -19.85 2.70
CA LYS A 209 6.93 -20.93 1.73
C LYS A 209 8.17 -21.68 1.26
N GLN A 210 9.29 -21.01 1.00
CA GLN A 210 10.54 -21.64 0.62
C GLN A 210 11.12 -22.49 1.76
N ALA A 211 10.85 -22.13 3.02
CA ALA A 211 11.20 -22.92 4.20
C ALA A 211 10.25 -24.11 4.46
N GLY A 212 9.23 -24.32 3.61
CA GLY A 212 8.29 -25.42 3.68
C GLY A 212 6.98 -25.13 4.42
N TRP A 213 6.76 -23.90 4.89
CA TRP A 213 5.53 -23.53 5.58
C TRP A 213 4.40 -23.24 4.63
N VAL A 214 3.18 -23.57 5.03
CA VAL A 214 1.96 -23.13 4.37
C VAL A 214 1.64 -21.71 4.87
N VAL A 215 1.35 -20.80 3.92
CA VAL A 215 0.75 -19.50 4.17
C VAL A 215 -0.75 -19.62 3.92
N ALA A 216 -1.55 -19.32 4.94
CA ALA A 216 -2.99 -19.47 4.93
C ALA A 216 -3.70 -18.14 5.18
N ALA A 217 -4.97 -18.05 4.78
CA ALA A 217 -5.90 -17.02 5.22
C ALA A 217 -7.17 -17.70 5.75
N HIS A 218 -7.76 -17.10 6.80
CA HIS A 218 -9.01 -17.62 7.37
C HIS A 218 -10.13 -16.56 7.28
N PRO A 219 -11.20 -16.82 6.49
CA PRO A 219 -12.25 -15.82 6.23
C PRO A 219 -13.13 -15.47 7.45
N ALA A 220 -13.16 -16.31 8.50
CA ALA A 220 -13.86 -15.99 9.75
C ALA A 220 -13.06 -15.02 10.64
N SER A 221 -11.75 -14.87 10.43
CA SER A 221 -10.99 -13.80 11.06
C SER A 221 -11.21 -12.51 10.29
N ILE A 222 -11.99 -11.59 10.83
CA ILE A 222 -12.37 -10.36 10.13
C ILE A 222 -11.69 -9.16 10.78
N VAL A 223 -11.08 -8.34 9.94
CA VAL A 223 -10.58 -7.01 10.34
C VAL A 223 -11.01 -5.97 9.31
N TRP A 224 -11.24 -4.73 9.77
CA TRP A 224 -11.51 -3.59 8.88
C TRP A 224 -10.27 -2.71 8.82
N HIS A 225 -9.86 -2.39 7.62
CA HIS A 225 -8.68 -1.57 7.37
C HIS A 225 -9.03 -0.39 6.48
N ARG A 226 -8.42 0.78 6.74
CA ARG A 226 -8.65 1.96 5.93
C ARG A 226 -8.27 1.69 4.47
N SER A 227 -9.20 1.93 3.55
CA SER A 227 -9.00 1.62 2.13
C SER A 227 -7.75 2.32 1.57
N PRO A 228 -6.92 1.61 0.76
CA PRO A 228 -5.82 2.22 0.03
C PRO A 228 -6.26 3.40 -0.86
N ASP A 229 -7.51 3.40 -1.33
CA ASP A 229 -8.07 4.46 -2.16
C ASP A 229 -7.97 5.84 -1.49
N PHE A 230 -7.99 5.88 -0.14
CA PHE A 230 -7.86 7.11 0.65
C PHE A 230 -6.44 7.40 1.14
N LYS A 231 -5.51 6.44 1.04
CA LYS A 231 -4.12 6.56 1.52
C LYS A 231 -3.11 6.75 0.39
N HIS A 232 -3.52 6.46 -0.83
CA HIS A 232 -2.58 6.30 -1.94
C HIS A 232 -1.99 7.64 -2.36
N ARG A 233 -0.68 7.77 -2.17
CA ARG A 233 0.11 8.94 -2.58
C ARG A 233 1.13 8.52 -3.63
N PRO A 234 1.44 9.38 -4.61
CA PRO A 234 2.36 9.01 -5.68
C PRO A 234 3.70 8.46 -5.20
N TRP A 235 4.29 9.03 -4.14
CA TRP A 235 5.58 8.61 -3.59
C TRP A 235 5.60 7.17 -3.05
N ILE A 236 4.45 6.61 -2.68
CA ILE A 236 4.32 5.20 -2.25
C ILE A 236 4.74 4.27 -3.40
N SER A 237 4.42 4.63 -4.65
CA SER A 237 4.80 3.85 -5.83
C SER A 237 6.30 3.72 -6.05
N TYR A 238 7.12 4.58 -5.43
CA TYR A 238 8.57 4.38 -5.38
C TYR A 238 8.91 3.09 -4.63
N TYR A 239 8.35 2.93 -3.43
CA TYR A 239 8.55 1.72 -2.61
C TYR A 239 7.95 0.50 -3.28
N ASP A 240 6.73 0.62 -3.80
CA ASP A 240 6.04 -0.48 -4.50
C ASP A 240 6.91 -1.05 -5.63
N GLU A 241 7.45 -0.20 -6.48
CA GLU A 241 8.24 -0.68 -7.63
C GLU A 241 9.62 -1.16 -7.22
N ARG A 242 10.33 -0.41 -6.37
CA ARG A 242 11.66 -0.80 -5.87
C ARG A 242 11.60 -2.14 -5.14
N ASN A 243 10.69 -2.28 -4.20
CA ASN A 243 10.61 -3.44 -3.32
C ASN A 243 10.08 -4.67 -4.07
N LEU A 244 9.13 -4.48 -5.00
CA LEU A 244 8.69 -5.54 -5.91
C LEU A 244 9.88 -6.10 -6.74
N CYS A 245 10.78 -5.21 -7.21
CA CYS A 245 11.97 -5.65 -7.92
C CYS A 245 12.89 -6.50 -7.03
N TYR A 246 13.09 -6.13 -5.76
CA TYR A 246 13.83 -6.97 -4.81
C TYR A 246 13.16 -8.31 -4.54
N CYS A 247 11.83 -8.34 -4.39
CA CYS A 247 11.08 -9.59 -4.24
C CYS A 247 11.26 -10.50 -5.46
N TRP A 248 11.12 -9.95 -6.66
CA TRP A 248 11.29 -10.76 -7.88
C TRP A 248 12.73 -11.19 -8.08
N GLN A 249 13.72 -10.33 -7.83
CA GLN A 249 15.12 -10.73 -7.92
C GLN A 249 15.42 -11.96 -7.05
N LYS A 250 14.85 -12.01 -5.84
CA LYS A 250 15.10 -13.06 -4.87
C LYS A 250 14.29 -14.33 -5.14
N HIS A 251 13.00 -14.19 -5.45
CA HIS A 251 12.07 -15.31 -5.50
C HIS A 251 11.64 -15.73 -6.90
N LYS A 252 11.55 -14.79 -7.85
CA LYS A 252 11.04 -14.98 -9.23
C LYS A 252 11.77 -14.09 -10.25
N PRO A 253 13.10 -14.27 -10.45
CA PRO A 253 13.90 -13.37 -11.29
C PRO A 253 13.41 -13.28 -12.74
N GLU A 254 12.75 -14.32 -13.24
CA GLU A 254 12.11 -14.34 -14.56
C GLU A 254 10.99 -13.27 -14.71
N LEU A 255 10.44 -12.78 -13.61
CA LEU A 255 9.41 -11.73 -13.64
C LEU A 255 9.96 -10.31 -13.74
N LEU A 256 11.24 -10.07 -13.44
CA LEU A 256 11.83 -8.72 -13.47
C LEU A 256 11.72 -8.04 -14.84
N LEU A 257 12.21 -8.68 -15.89
CA LEU A 257 12.15 -8.11 -17.25
C LEU A 257 10.71 -8.01 -17.75
N LYS A 258 9.87 -8.97 -17.37
CA LYS A 258 8.45 -8.93 -17.69
C LYS A 258 7.77 -7.72 -17.03
N ARG A 259 8.06 -7.47 -15.75
CA ARG A 259 7.56 -6.29 -15.02
C ARG A 259 7.96 -5.00 -15.70
N LEU A 260 9.24 -4.86 -16.05
CA LEU A 260 9.75 -3.68 -16.75
C LEU A 260 9.04 -3.42 -18.09
N ARG A 261 8.81 -4.47 -18.90
CA ARG A 261 8.06 -4.34 -20.16
C ARG A 261 6.63 -3.87 -19.96
N LEU A 262 5.94 -4.38 -18.93
CA LEU A 262 4.57 -3.97 -18.59
C LEU A 262 4.52 -2.53 -18.08
N LEU A 263 5.55 -2.10 -17.34
CA LEU A 263 5.65 -0.75 -16.82
C LEU A 263 5.94 0.27 -17.94
N LEU A 264 6.65 -0.11 -18.99
CA LEU A 264 7.03 0.76 -20.09
C LEU A 264 5.84 1.51 -20.70
N ALA A 265 4.77 0.80 -21.03
CA ALA A 265 3.56 1.41 -21.60
C ALA A 265 2.95 2.46 -20.65
N LYS A 266 2.96 2.19 -19.35
CA LYS A 266 2.48 3.11 -18.31
C LYS A 266 3.35 4.36 -18.21
N LEU A 267 4.68 4.21 -18.26
CA LEU A 267 5.62 5.33 -18.20
C LEU A 267 5.54 6.22 -19.45
N ILE A 268 5.42 5.61 -20.63
CA ILE A 268 5.17 6.35 -21.88
C ILE A 268 3.88 7.15 -21.76
N TYR A 269 2.80 6.52 -21.31
CA TYR A 269 1.52 7.21 -21.13
C TYR A 269 1.63 8.40 -20.15
N TYR A 270 2.32 8.25 -19.02
CA TYR A 270 2.56 9.34 -18.08
C TYR A 270 3.40 10.46 -18.69
N SER A 271 4.43 10.13 -19.46
CA SER A 271 5.27 11.12 -20.15
C SER A 271 4.45 11.91 -21.19
N LEU A 272 3.71 11.21 -22.04
CA LEU A 272 2.87 11.83 -23.08
C LEU A 272 1.73 12.70 -22.52
N THR A 273 1.31 12.43 -21.28
CA THR A 273 0.26 13.20 -20.60
C THR A 273 0.83 14.26 -19.65
N GLY A 274 2.12 14.56 -19.73
CA GLY A 274 2.79 15.61 -18.93
C GLY A 274 2.88 15.31 -17.44
N ARG A 275 2.56 14.09 -17.00
CA ARG A 275 2.66 13.64 -15.61
C ARG A 275 4.05 13.12 -15.31
N PHE A 276 5.07 13.93 -15.57
CA PHE A 276 6.49 13.56 -15.43
C PHE A 276 6.85 13.13 -14.02
N PHE A 277 6.17 13.68 -13.00
CA PHE A 277 6.38 13.30 -11.61
C PHE A 277 6.14 11.79 -11.37
N TRP A 278 5.13 11.20 -12.05
CA TRP A 278 4.91 9.75 -12.00
C TRP A 278 6.05 8.99 -12.64
N THR A 279 6.50 9.44 -13.82
CA THR A 279 7.62 8.84 -14.54
C THR A 279 8.87 8.84 -13.66
N GLU A 280 9.19 9.98 -13.03
CA GLU A 280 10.35 10.13 -12.15
C GLU A 280 10.28 9.24 -10.91
N ILE A 281 9.12 9.12 -10.26
CA ILE A 281 8.92 8.24 -9.10
C ILE A 281 9.25 6.78 -9.44
N TYR A 282 8.68 6.27 -10.54
CA TYR A 282 8.92 4.89 -10.96
C TYR A 282 10.38 4.67 -11.39
N LEU A 283 10.96 5.59 -12.15
CA LEU A 283 12.35 5.51 -12.57
C LEU A 283 13.31 5.52 -11.40
N GLN A 284 13.08 6.42 -10.42
CA GLN A 284 13.88 6.48 -9.20
C GLN A 284 13.81 5.15 -8.42
N GLY A 285 12.62 4.55 -8.29
CA GLY A 285 12.46 3.24 -7.66
C GLY A 285 13.28 2.15 -8.36
N LEU A 286 13.25 2.10 -9.71
CA LEU A 286 14.02 1.15 -10.50
C LEU A 286 15.54 1.40 -10.40
N GLU A 287 15.97 2.65 -10.49
CA GLU A 287 17.39 3.03 -10.39
C GLU A 287 17.97 2.73 -9.01
N ASP A 288 17.20 3.03 -7.95
CA ASP A 288 17.63 2.76 -6.59
C ASP A 288 17.64 1.25 -6.28
N PHE A 289 16.73 0.47 -6.86
CA PHE A 289 16.87 -0.99 -6.87
C PHE A 289 18.18 -1.44 -7.49
N LEU A 290 18.55 -0.94 -8.68
CA LEU A 290 19.80 -1.29 -9.36
C LEU A 290 21.07 -0.87 -8.60
N LYS A 291 20.97 0.19 -7.79
CA LYS A 291 22.05 0.66 -6.88
C LYS A 291 22.11 -0.09 -5.55
N GLY A 292 21.16 -1.00 -5.29
CA GLY A 292 21.08 -1.73 -4.00
C GLY A 292 20.52 -0.91 -2.83
N VAL A 293 19.85 0.22 -3.09
CA VAL A 293 19.28 1.09 -2.06
C VAL A 293 18.08 0.43 -1.39
N LYS A 294 18.15 0.21 -0.08
CA LYS A 294 17.08 -0.29 0.77
C LYS A 294 16.67 0.76 1.81
N GLY A 295 15.59 0.49 2.54
CA GLY A 295 15.11 1.39 3.60
C GLY A 295 14.41 2.64 3.08
N LYS A 296 14.49 3.72 3.85
CA LYS A 296 13.86 5.01 3.52
C LYS A 296 14.42 5.59 2.23
N MET A 297 13.54 6.19 1.41
CA MET A 297 13.93 6.88 0.19
C MET A 297 14.97 7.98 0.49
N PRO A 298 16.16 7.96 -0.14
CA PRO A 298 17.25 8.86 0.24
C PRO A 298 17.10 10.29 -0.31
N SER A 299 16.31 10.48 -1.36
CA SER A 299 16.15 11.75 -2.06
C SER A 299 14.80 12.42 -1.73
N LEU A 300 14.75 13.73 -2.00
CA LEU A 300 13.49 14.47 -1.97
C LEU A 300 12.57 13.98 -3.09
N LEU A 301 11.26 14.13 -2.87
CA LEU A 301 10.26 13.83 -3.89
C LEU A 301 10.59 14.58 -5.19
N PRO A 302 10.45 13.93 -6.36
CA PRO A 302 10.77 14.55 -7.65
C PRO A 302 9.71 15.56 -8.12
N TYR A 303 8.88 16.07 -7.20
CA TYR A 303 7.82 17.01 -7.48
C TYR A 303 7.54 17.88 -6.24
N ARG A 304 6.97 19.05 -6.47
CA ARG A 304 6.45 19.92 -5.42
C ARG A 304 4.95 19.69 -5.27
N GLU A 305 4.50 19.48 -4.04
CA GLU A 305 3.08 19.53 -3.69
C GLU A 305 2.69 20.96 -3.30
N TYR A 306 1.53 21.40 -3.78
CA TYR A 306 0.92 22.68 -3.49
C TYR A 306 -0.30 22.46 -2.61
N SER A 307 -0.59 23.39 -1.72
CA SER A 307 -1.87 23.45 -1.01
C SER A 307 -2.97 24.03 -1.92
N LEU A 308 -4.23 23.83 -1.57
CA LEU A 308 -5.35 24.39 -2.31
C LEU A 308 -5.26 25.95 -2.34
N ALA A 309 -4.90 26.56 -1.23
CA ALA A 309 -4.75 28.02 -1.11
C ALA A 309 -3.66 28.61 -2.02
N GLU A 310 -2.61 27.83 -2.35
CA GLU A 310 -1.55 28.27 -3.26
C GLU A 310 -2.00 28.23 -4.75
N ILE A 311 -2.97 27.42 -5.10
CA ILE A 311 -3.37 27.20 -6.49
C ILE A 311 -4.66 27.94 -6.90
N ILE A 312 -5.56 28.17 -5.95
CA ILE A 312 -6.84 28.87 -6.20
C ILE A 312 -6.67 30.37 -5.98
N THR A 313 -7.10 31.15 -6.98
CA THR A 313 -7.29 32.59 -6.81
C THR A 313 -8.80 32.89 -6.60
N PRO A 314 -9.17 33.95 -5.86
CA PRO A 314 -10.58 34.23 -5.51
C PRO A 314 -11.57 34.31 -6.68
N ASP A 315 -11.08 34.64 -7.88
CA ASP A 315 -11.93 34.78 -9.08
C ASP A 315 -11.74 33.69 -10.13
N ALA A 316 -11.01 32.61 -9.80
CA ALA A 316 -10.74 31.54 -10.75
C ALA A 316 -11.99 30.69 -11.06
N ASN A 317 -12.25 30.46 -12.35
CA ASN A 317 -13.19 29.41 -12.78
C ASN A 317 -12.48 28.06 -12.70
N ILE A 318 -13.03 27.14 -11.94
CA ILE A 318 -12.40 25.87 -11.59
C ILE A 318 -13.17 24.71 -12.22
N LEU A 319 -12.45 23.80 -12.87
CA LEU A 319 -12.96 22.52 -13.34
C LEU A 319 -12.43 21.40 -12.43
N VAL A 320 -13.32 20.65 -11.81
CA VAL A 320 -12.95 19.52 -10.94
C VAL A 320 -13.45 18.21 -11.52
N GLN A 321 -12.59 17.23 -11.63
CA GLN A 321 -13.00 15.88 -12.03
C GLN A 321 -13.87 15.24 -10.93
N SER A 322 -15.11 14.87 -11.30
CA SER A 322 -16.13 14.42 -10.33
C SER A 322 -15.72 13.23 -9.48
N SER A 323 -14.90 12.33 -10.02
CA SER A 323 -14.43 11.12 -9.31
C SER A 323 -13.54 11.40 -8.09
N ILE A 324 -12.99 12.61 -7.97
CA ILE A 324 -12.12 13.00 -6.86
C ILE A 324 -12.72 14.14 -6.01
N TYR A 325 -13.90 14.62 -6.36
CA TYR A 325 -14.48 15.77 -5.66
C TYR A 325 -14.74 15.46 -4.18
N GLN A 326 -15.31 14.31 -3.88
CA GLN A 326 -15.56 13.89 -2.50
C GLN A 326 -14.26 13.74 -1.70
N ASP A 327 -13.20 13.20 -2.34
CA ASP A 327 -11.90 13.06 -1.71
C ASP A 327 -11.29 14.43 -1.39
N ILE A 328 -11.39 15.38 -2.34
CA ILE A 328 -10.93 16.77 -2.12
C ILE A 328 -11.67 17.41 -0.95
N CYS A 329 -12.99 17.29 -0.89
CA CYS A 329 -13.80 17.89 0.19
C CYS A 329 -13.48 17.31 1.58
N GLN A 330 -12.96 16.09 1.69
CA GLN A 330 -12.51 15.53 2.97
C GLN A 330 -11.20 16.14 3.49
N PHE A 331 -10.38 16.68 2.60
CA PHE A 331 -9.06 17.24 2.91
C PHE A 331 -8.98 18.76 2.79
N THR A 332 -10.03 19.41 2.28
CA THR A 332 -10.03 20.85 2.02
C THR A 332 -11.43 21.43 2.19
N ASP A 333 -11.50 22.72 2.41
CA ASP A 333 -12.77 23.49 2.47
C ASP A 333 -13.31 23.86 1.09
N LEU A 334 -12.94 23.12 0.02
CA LEU A 334 -13.45 23.40 -1.33
C LEU A 334 -14.95 23.16 -1.38
N GLN A 335 -15.71 24.22 -1.60
CA GLN A 335 -17.17 24.15 -1.84
C GLN A 335 -17.47 24.35 -3.33
N ILE A 336 -18.52 23.69 -3.81
CA ILE A 336 -19.06 23.97 -5.12
C ILE A 336 -19.78 25.31 -5.04
N ASP A 337 -19.30 26.28 -5.82
CA ASP A 337 -19.92 27.57 -6.03
C ASP A 337 -20.23 27.75 -7.53
N GLU A 338 -20.72 28.93 -7.93
CA GLU A 338 -21.01 29.25 -9.33
C GLU A 338 -19.78 29.21 -10.25
N LYS A 339 -18.58 29.25 -9.68
CA LYS A 339 -17.29 29.21 -10.40
C LYS A 339 -16.71 27.79 -10.49
N THR A 340 -17.26 26.83 -9.77
CA THR A 340 -16.77 25.44 -9.73
C THR A 340 -17.64 24.54 -10.59
N THR A 341 -17.09 23.99 -11.64
CA THR A 341 -17.77 23.04 -12.54
C THR A 341 -17.26 21.62 -12.27
N LEU A 342 -18.19 20.71 -11.97
CA LEU A 342 -17.87 19.28 -11.88
C LEU A 342 -17.88 18.64 -13.26
N TRP A 343 -16.79 17.96 -13.59
CA TRP A 343 -16.64 17.24 -14.85
C TRP A 343 -16.85 15.75 -14.67
N TYR A 344 -17.92 15.22 -15.29
CA TYR A 344 -18.24 13.80 -15.24
C TYR A 344 -17.67 13.04 -16.43
N LEU A 345 -17.02 11.91 -16.15
CA LEU A 345 -16.47 11.01 -17.15
C LEU A 345 -17.56 10.12 -17.74
N PRO A 346 -17.84 10.20 -19.05
CA PRO A 346 -18.75 9.26 -19.69
C PRO A 346 -18.14 7.84 -19.70
N LYS A 347 -18.96 6.83 -19.43
CA LYS A 347 -18.52 5.42 -19.51
C LYS A 347 -18.29 4.96 -20.96
N ASN A 348 -18.98 5.54 -21.94
CA ASN A 348 -18.92 5.14 -23.35
C ASN A 348 -17.76 5.83 -24.08
N LEU A 349 -16.91 5.02 -24.75
CA LEU A 349 -15.74 5.49 -25.48
C LEU A 349 -16.08 6.47 -26.62
N LEU A 350 -17.14 6.22 -27.38
CA LEU A 350 -17.58 7.10 -28.49
C LEU A 350 -18.00 8.47 -27.96
N TYR A 351 -18.69 8.48 -26.82
CA TYR A 351 -19.10 9.72 -26.18
C TYR A 351 -17.89 10.50 -25.60
N ARG A 352 -16.83 9.81 -25.16
CA ARG A 352 -15.55 10.46 -24.77
C ARG A 352 -14.87 11.13 -25.95
N VAL A 353 -14.83 10.48 -27.12
CA VAL A 353 -14.27 11.07 -28.35
C VAL A 353 -15.10 12.29 -28.78
N TYR A 354 -16.42 12.21 -28.73
CA TYR A 354 -17.32 13.33 -29.04
C TYR A 354 -17.06 14.53 -28.11
N ILE A 355 -16.98 14.31 -26.79
CA ILE A 355 -16.65 15.37 -25.82
C ILE A 355 -15.25 15.93 -26.07
N TRP A 356 -14.28 15.08 -26.41
CA TRP A 356 -12.93 15.54 -26.77
C TRP A 356 -12.95 16.51 -27.96
N VAL A 357 -13.67 16.18 -29.03
CA VAL A 357 -13.81 17.06 -30.18
C VAL A 357 -14.48 18.39 -29.82
N ILE A 358 -15.59 18.36 -29.08
CA ILE A 358 -16.31 19.56 -28.64
C ILE A 358 -15.47 20.43 -27.70
N SER A 359 -14.67 19.82 -26.85
CA SER A 359 -13.87 20.54 -25.88
C SER A 359 -12.89 21.55 -26.51
N TRP A 360 -12.48 21.33 -27.76
CA TRP A 360 -11.62 22.26 -28.51
C TRP A 360 -12.32 23.59 -28.86
N PHE A 361 -13.64 23.63 -28.79
CA PHE A 361 -14.45 24.83 -29.07
C PHE A 361 -14.90 25.55 -27.80
N LEU A 362 -14.61 25.00 -26.61
CA LEU A 362 -14.93 25.61 -25.33
C LEU A 362 -13.85 26.62 -24.91
N LYS A 363 -14.25 27.68 -24.22
CA LYS A 363 -13.29 28.60 -23.62
C LYS A 363 -12.57 27.92 -22.45
N PRO A 364 -11.24 27.98 -22.38
CA PRO A 364 -10.50 27.41 -21.24
C PRO A 364 -10.90 28.08 -19.93
N VAL A 365 -11.09 27.28 -18.89
CA VAL A 365 -11.21 27.74 -17.52
C VAL A 365 -9.83 28.15 -16.96
N ASP A 366 -9.78 28.78 -15.81
CA ASP A 366 -8.50 29.22 -15.25
C ASP A 366 -7.70 28.07 -14.65
N LEU A 367 -8.39 27.13 -14.02
CA LEU A 367 -7.80 26.03 -13.28
C LEU A 367 -8.57 24.72 -13.51
N ALA A 368 -7.87 23.62 -13.74
CA ALA A 368 -8.45 22.27 -13.67
C ALA A 368 -7.75 21.43 -12.58
N ILE A 369 -8.55 20.72 -11.78
CA ILE A 369 -8.10 19.76 -10.79
C ILE A 369 -8.56 18.37 -11.22
N LEU A 370 -7.59 17.51 -11.51
CA LEU A 370 -7.80 16.17 -12.06
C LEU A 370 -7.29 15.09 -11.09
N SER A 371 -7.79 13.87 -11.25
CA SER A 371 -7.21 12.71 -10.58
C SER A 371 -5.76 12.48 -11.04
N CYS A 372 -4.85 12.25 -10.12
CA CYS A 372 -3.48 11.89 -10.48
C CYS A 372 -3.38 10.50 -11.14
N TYR A 373 -4.37 9.63 -10.92
CA TYR A 373 -4.39 8.26 -11.46
C TYR A 373 -5.12 8.12 -12.79
N ARG A 374 -6.21 8.86 -12.98
CA ARG A 374 -7.10 8.74 -14.16
C ARG A 374 -7.46 10.10 -14.73
N PRO A 375 -6.50 10.98 -15.09
CA PRO A 375 -6.82 12.21 -15.79
C PRO A 375 -7.21 11.88 -17.23
N GLU A 376 -8.15 12.61 -17.74
CA GLU A 376 -8.53 12.52 -19.15
C GLU A 376 -7.67 13.48 -19.98
N ILE A 377 -7.04 12.98 -21.05
CA ILE A 377 -6.10 13.76 -21.88
C ILE A 377 -6.74 15.03 -22.42
N TYR A 378 -8.00 14.99 -22.85
CA TYR A 378 -8.71 16.14 -23.40
C TYR A 378 -9.00 17.26 -22.39
N GLN A 379 -8.90 16.99 -21.09
CA GLN A 379 -9.14 18.01 -20.07
C GLN A 379 -7.99 19.03 -19.96
N PHE A 380 -6.81 18.71 -20.48
CA PHE A 380 -5.65 19.58 -20.39
C PHE A 380 -5.76 20.87 -21.20
N HIS A 381 -6.47 20.90 -22.31
CA HIS A 381 -6.68 22.12 -23.08
C HIS A 381 -7.90 22.93 -22.62
N LEU A 382 -8.70 22.39 -21.70
CA LEU A 382 -9.84 23.10 -21.11
C LEU A 382 -9.43 24.08 -19.98
N ALA A 383 -8.18 24.06 -19.52
CA ALA A 383 -7.73 24.93 -18.47
C ALA A 383 -6.37 25.56 -18.78
N LYS A 384 -6.15 26.80 -18.28
CA LYS A 384 -4.86 27.51 -18.38
C LYS A 384 -3.79 26.85 -17.50
N LYS A 385 -4.20 26.36 -16.33
CA LYS A 385 -3.36 25.60 -15.40
C LYS A 385 -4.04 24.31 -15.02
N VAL A 386 -3.28 23.22 -14.97
CA VAL A 386 -3.79 21.90 -14.61
C VAL A 386 -2.99 21.36 -13.42
N TYR A 387 -3.70 20.90 -12.42
CA TYR A 387 -3.13 20.23 -11.25
C TYR A 387 -3.75 18.85 -11.07
N CYS A 388 -2.95 17.90 -10.61
CA CYS A 388 -3.42 16.60 -10.21
C CYS A 388 -3.47 16.52 -8.67
N PHE A 389 -4.61 16.09 -8.13
CA PHE A 389 -4.76 15.83 -6.69
C PHE A 389 -4.09 14.51 -6.33
N THR A 390 -3.21 14.55 -5.30
CA THR A 390 -2.37 13.41 -4.86
C THR A 390 -2.91 12.69 -3.62
N GLY A 391 -4.06 13.11 -3.09
CA GLY A 391 -4.58 12.63 -1.81
C GLY A 391 -4.06 13.41 -0.59
N ALA A 392 -3.13 14.37 -0.78
CA ALA A 392 -2.63 15.25 0.28
C ALA A 392 -2.38 16.67 -0.19
N GLY A 393 -2.10 16.85 -1.48
CA GLY A 393 -1.79 18.12 -2.09
C GLY A 393 -2.02 18.07 -3.59
N TYR A 394 -1.47 19.03 -4.31
CA TYR A 394 -1.69 19.21 -5.74
C TYR A 394 -0.35 19.31 -6.45
N VAL A 395 -0.16 18.57 -7.54
CA VAL A 395 1.04 18.61 -8.38
C VAL A 395 0.69 19.22 -9.73
N GLN A 396 1.42 20.27 -10.13
CA GLN A 396 1.21 20.91 -11.42
C GLN A 396 1.63 19.99 -12.56
N VAL A 397 0.80 19.92 -13.60
CA VAL A 397 1.05 19.21 -14.84
C VAL A 397 1.40 20.17 -15.94
N ASN A 398 2.51 19.97 -16.65
CA ASN A 398 2.96 20.82 -17.73
C ASN A 398 2.96 20.06 -19.07
N LEU A 399 2.11 20.49 -19.98
CA LEU A 399 1.89 19.89 -21.30
C LEU A 399 2.48 20.71 -22.45
N SER A 400 3.53 21.47 -22.25
CA SER A 400 4.20 22.04 -23.42
C SER A 400 4.79 20.94 -24.31
N LEU A 401 4.59 21.05 -25.63
CA LEU A 401 5.08 20.05 -26.59
C LEU A 401 6.58 19.80 -26.43
N MET A 402 7.36 20.87 -26.21
CA MET A 402 8.82 20.77 -26.00
C MET A 402 9.15 19.95 -24.76
N ASN A 403 8.44 20.19 -23.64
CA ASN A 403 8.67 19.44 -22.40
C ASN A 403 8.29 17.97 -22.57
N VAL A 404 7.19 17.67 -23.27
CA VAL A 404 6.78 16.30 -23.56
C VAL A 404 7.84 15.58 -24.39
N LEU A 405 8.36 16.22 -25.45
CA LEU A 405 9.40 15.65 -26.29
C LEU A 405 10.70 15.40 -25.51
N LEU A 406 11.19 16.41 -24.80
CA LEU A 406 12.44 16.29 -24.02
C LEU A 406 12.36 15.21 -22.95
N ASN A 407 11.27 15.20 -22.18
CA ASN A 407 11.09 14.18 -21.14
C ASN A 407 10.90 12.78 -21.73
N SER A 408 10.25 12.64 -22.90
CA SER A 408 10.11 11.35 -23.57
C SER A 408 11.44 10.82 -24.09
N LEU A 409 12.33 11.68 -24.59
CA LEU A 409 13.69 11.29 -24.99
C LEU A 409 14.54 10.87 -23.78
N GLN A 410 14.49 11.64 -22.70
CA GLN A 410 15.19 11.29 -21.45
C GLN A 410 14.67 9.95 -20.87
N LEU A 411 13.36 9.76 -20.87
CA LEU A 411 12.72 8.50 -20.46
C LEU A 411 13.25 7.33 -21.27
N PHE A 412 13.27 7.45 -22.60
CA PHE A 412 13.74 6.39 -23.49
C PHE A 412 15.19 6.01 -23.18
N TYR A 413 16.08 6.98 -23.04
CA TYR A 413 17.49 6.73 -22.69
C TYR A 413 17.65 6.02 -21.34
N ARG A 414 16.96 6.50 -20.29
CA ARG A 414 17.01 5.90 -18.96
C ARG A 414 16.46 4.47 -18.97
N LEU A 415 15.37 4.22 -19.70
CA LEU A 415 14.78 2.88 -19.80
C LEU A 415 15.68 1.89 -20.54
N LEU A 416 16.38 2.32 -21.59
CA LEU A 416 17.39 1.46 -22.25
C LEU A 416 18.49 1.05 -21.28
N ASN A 417 19.02 1.99 -20.51
CA ASN A 417 20.05 1.71 -19.51
C ASN A 417 19.52 0.78 -18.40
N ILE A 418 18.35 1.04 -17.85
CA ILE A 418 17.69 0.19 -16.84
C ILE A 418 17.46 -1.22 -17.41
N TYR A 419 16.94 -1.34 -18.62
CA TYR A 419 16.70 -2.63 -19.27
C TYR A 419 17.99 -3.45 -19.42
N TRP A 420 19.06 -2.81 -19.85
CA TRP A 420 20.37 -3.47 -19.99
C TRP A 420 20.91 -3.95 -18.63
N GLN A 421 20.88 -3.09 -17.60
CA GLN A 421 21.33 -3.46 -16.25
C GLN A 421 20.46 -4.57 -15.63
N MET A 422 19.13 -4.50 -15.77
CA MET A 422 18.24 -5.57 -15.30
C MET A 422 18.47 -6.90 -16.02
N SER A 423 18.83 -6.88 -17.31
CA SER A 423 19.16 -8.09 -18.04
C SER A 423 20.40 -8.79 -17.45
N ILE A 424 21.38 -8.02 -16.99
CA ILE A 424 22.57 -8.54 -16.28
C ILE A 424 22.14 -9.14 -14.92
N VAL A 425 21.30 -8.43 -14.15
CA VAL A 425 20.80 -8.92 -12.86
C VAL A 425 20.07 -10.27 -13.01
N VAL A 426 19.20 -10.39 -14.01
CA VAL A 426 18.47 -11.63 -14.29
C VAL A 426 19.41 -12.76 -14.69
N SER A 427 20.40 -12.49 -15.58
CA SER A 427 21.39 -13.49 -16.00
C SER A 427 22.21 -14.01 -14.83
N ASN A 428 22.66 -13.13 -13.94
CA ASN A 428 23.42 -13.51 -12.76
C ASN A 428 22.57 -14.30 -11.74
N SER A 429 21.29 -13.94 -11.58
CA SER A 429 20.37 -14.67 -10.67
C SER A 429 20.00 -16.05 -11.19
N ALA A 430 19.99 -16.27 -12.51
CA ALA A 430 19.74 -17.57 -13.13
C ALA A 430 20.93 -18.51 -13.03
N GLY A 431 22.15 -17.99 -13.02
CA GLY A 431 23.39 -18.78 -12.88
C GLY A 431 23.72 -19.18 -11.43
N ALA A 432 23.02 -18.63 -10.44
CA ALA A 432 23.23 -18.92 -9.02
C ALA A 432 22.24 -19.96 -8.45
N ARG A 433 21.34 -20.51 -9.26
CA ARG A 433 20.42 -21.62 -8.96
C ARG A 433 20.95 -22.91 -9.64
#